data_1efb1ebe0275412181e5a0e76f16db46
#
_entry.id   1efb1ebe0275412181e5a0e76f16db46
#
_cell.length_a   1.000
_cell.length_b   1.000
_cell.length_c   1.000
_cell.angle_alpha   90.00
_cell.angle_beta   90.00
_cell.angle_gamma   90.00
#
_symmetry.space_group_name_H-M   'P 1'
#
loop_
_entity.id
_entity.type
_entity.pdbx_description
1 polymer ?
#
loop_
_entity_poly.entity_id
_entity_poly.type
_entity_poly.pdbx_seq_one_letter_code
_entity_poly.pdbx_strand_id
1 'polypeptide(L)'
;GVEYPWIKYSQIVGRDYVSGAMENTTATLHQESAQQDARELVDGNGWEGTIAHELFHQWFGDYVTCESWSNLTVNESFANYSQVLWKEYKYGKDAGDQENFSDMQGYLQSGSGSKDLVRFFYRDKEDMFDAVSYNKGGRILHMLRNYVGDDAFFASLNKYLQTNKFGTGSAHKLRLAFEEVTGKDLNWFWNQWYFGSGNPQLDITYNYSEDSKIVSVYIKQTQSGDKVFKLPFAIDVYYGEKKTRYDVWMTNKAD
;
A
#
# COMPACT_ATOMS: atom_id res chain seq x y z
N GLY A 1 -15.88 -9.08 3.75
CA GLY A 1 -15.75 -8.22 2.56
C GLY A 1 -16.98 -7.34 2.36
N VAL A 2 -16.93 -6.48 1.36
CA VAL A 2 -18.08 -5.71 0.87
C VAL A 2 -18.45 -6.30 -0.48
N GLU A 3 -19.73 -6.66 -0.64
CA GLU A 3 -20.24 -7.19 -1.91
C GLU A 3 -20.01 -6.17 -3.04
N TYR A 4 -19.93 -6.65 -4.28
CA TYR A 4 -19.82 -5.79 -5.46
C TYR A 4 -21.07 -4.88 -5.53
N PRO A 5 -20.90 -3.54 -5.48
CA PRO A 5 -22.04 -2.64 -5.25
C PRO A 5 -22.85 -2.33 -6.51
N TRP A 6 -22.45 -2.81 -7.68
CA TRP A 6 -23.03 -2.47 -8.97
C TRP A 6 -23.75 -3.67 -9.59
N ILE A 7 -24.63 -3.41 -10.56
CA ILE A 7 -25.46 -4.46 -11.19
C ILE A 7 -24.71 -5.32 -12.22
N LYS A 8 -23.56 -4.85 -12.70
CA LYS A 8 -22.71 -5.57 -13.67
C LYS A 8 -21.27 -5.08 -13.58
N TYR A 9 -20.37 -5.88 -14.11
CA TYR A 9 -18.98 -5.48 -14.42
C TYR A 9 -18.63 -5.84 -15.85
N SER A 10 -18.07 -4.89 -16.58
CA SER A 10 -17.58 -5.08 -17.94
C SER A 10 -16.15 -4.56 -18.05
N GLN A 11 -15.37 -5.16 -18.93
CA GLN A 11 -14.07 -4.65 -19.35
C GLN A 11 -14.17 -4.24 -20.81
N ILE A 12 -13.70 -3.05 -21.14
CA ILE A 12 -13.71 -2.51 -22.49
C ILE A 12 -12.27 -2.26 -22.89
N VAL A 13 -11.91 -2.63 -24.11
CA VAL A 13 -10.59 -2.33 -24.68
C VAL A 13 -10.73 -1.16 -25.64
N GLY A 14 -10.01 -0.08 -25.37
CA GLY A 14 -9.98 1.14 -26.19
C GLY A 14 -8.71 1.22 -27.00
N ARG A 15 -8.87 1.43 -28.32
CA ARG A 15 -7.74 1.68 -29.21
C ARG A 15 -7.22 3.09 -29.04
N ASP A 16 -5.90 3.26 -29.13
CA ASP A 16 -5.22 4.55 -28.98
C ASP A 16 -5.56 5.26 -27.67
N TYR A 17 -5.84 4.50 -26.59
CA TYR A 17 -6.16 5.06 -25.30
C TYR A 17 -4.94 5.74 -24.67
N VAL A 18 -5.09 6.95 -24.17
CA VAL A 18 -3.98 7.82 -23.72
C VAL A 18 -3.33 7.38 -22.40
N SER A 19 -3.95 6.44 -21.67
CA SER A 19 -3.49 5.94 -20.38
C SER A 19 -3.43 4.40 -20.39
N GLY A 20 -2.98 3.78 -19.29
CA GLY A 20 -3.00 2.32 -19.14
C GLY A 20 -4.41 1.76 -19.05
N ALA A 21 -5.21 2.33 -18.16
CA ALA A 21 -6.61 1.97 -17.93
C ALA A 21 -7.36 3.08 -17.20
N MET A 22 -8.67 2.86 -16.96
CA MET A 22 -9.55 3.78 -16.24
C MET A 22 -10.71 2.99 -15.62
N GLU A 23 -11.00 3.31 -14.39
CA GLU A 23 -11.95 2.60 -13.54
C GLU A 23 -13.43 2.88 -13.84
N ASN A 24 -13.81 3.43 -14.99
CA ASN A 24 -15.20 3.82 -15.26
C ASN A 24 -16.20 2.86 -14.63
N THR A 25 -17.07 3.39 -13.79
CA THR A 25 -17.99 2.61 -12.95
C THR A 25 -18.75 1.57 -13.77
N THR A 26 -18.66 0.31 -13.40
CA THR A 26 -19.25 -0.87 -14.08
C THR A 26 -18.67 -1.24 -15.45
N ALA A 27 -17.74 -0.46 -16.02
CA ALA A 27 -17.20 -0.68 -17.36
C ALA A 27 -15.77 -0.14 -17.48
N THR A 28 -14.81 -0.79 -16.81
CA THR A 28 -13.40 -0.38 -16.84
C THR A 28 -12.86 -0.38 -18.27
N LEU A 29 -12.13 0.68 -18.61
CA LEU A 29 -11.52 0.85 -19.90
C LEU A 29 -10.02 0.53 -19.80
N HIS A 30 -9.55 -0.34 -20.69
CA HIS A 30 -8.15 -0.73 -20.78
C HIS A 30 -7.59 -0.35 -22.16
N GLN A 31 -6.32 0.01 -22.22
CA GLN A 31 -5.64 0.20 -23.50
C GLN A 31 -5.52 -1.15 -24.27
N GLU A 32 -5.32 -1.08 -25.58
CA GLU A 32 -5.41 -2.24 -26.47
C GLU A 32 -4.45 -3.38 -26.18
N SER A 33 -3.26 -3.11 -25.59
CA SER A 33 -2.31 -4.16 -25.22
C SER A 33 -2.81 -5.05 -24.08
N ALA A 34 -3.88 -4.66 -23.38
CA ALA A 34 -4.52 -5.51 -22.38
C ALA A 34 -5.26 -6.70 -23.01
N GLN A 35 -5.59 -6.62 -24.31
CA GLN A 35 -6.17 -7.71 -25.06
C GLN A 35 -5.06 -8.63 -25.60
N GLN A 36 -4.80 -9.71 -24.90
CA GLN A 36 -3.75 -10.67 -25.20
C GLN A 36 -4.33 -11.92 -25.88
N ASP A 37 -3.63 -12.43 -26.90
CA ASP A 37 -3.98 -13.70 -27.54
C ASP A 37 -3.40 -14.91 -26.77
N ALA A 38 -3.72 -16.14 -27.23
CA ALA A 38 -3.27 -17.36 -26.59
C ALA A 38 -1.75 -17.52 -26.61
N ARG A 39 -1.02 -16.88 -27.52
CA ARG A 39 0.45 -16.97 -27.59
C ARG A 39 1.07 -16.02 -26.58
N GLU A 40 0.57 -14.82 -26.45
CA GLU A 40 1.02 -13.84 -25.46
C GLU A 40 0.77 -14.34 -24.03
N LEU A 41 -0.31 -15.09 -23.81
CA LEU A 41 -0.64 -15.66 -22.50
C LEU A 41 0.20 -16.87 -22.11
N VAL A 42 1.05 -17.41 -23.00
CA VAL A 42 1.95 -18.54 -22.66
C VAL A 42 2.92 -18.17 -21.53
N ASP A 43 3.44 -16.95 -21.56
CA ASP A 43 4.37 -16.43 -20.55
C ASP A 43 3.66 -15.72 -19.38
N GLY A 44 2.33 -15.82 -19.33
CA GLY A 44 1.49 -15.22 -18.31
C GLY A 44 0.74 -13.98 -18.76
N ASN A 45 -0.19 -13.51 -17.93
CA ASN A 45 -0.98 -12.31 -18.20
C ASN A 45 -0.27 -11.07 -17.63
N GLY A 46 0.40 -10.31 -18.49
CA GLY A 46 1.10 -9.07 -18.11
C GLY A 46 0.18 -7.96 -17.61
N TRP A 47 -1.13 -8.04 -17.91
CA TRP A 47 -2.14 -7.02 -17.54
C TRP A 47 -2.95 -7.39 -16.30
N GLU A 48 -2.69 -8.54 -15.72
CA GLU A 48 -3.45 -9.05 -14.57
C GLU A 48 -3.44 -8.09 -13.37
N GLY A 49 -2.29 -7.48 -13.09
CA GLY A 49 -2.17 -6.47 -12.05
C GLY A 49 -3.05 -5.24 -12.33
N THR A 50 -3.00 -4.72 -13.55
CA THR A 50 -3.84 -3.58 -13.96
C THR A 50 -5.33 -3.92 -13.91
N ILE A 51 -5.71 -5.12 -14.32
CA ILE A 51 -7.10 -5.57 -14.24
C ILE A 51 -7.58 -5.62 -12.78
N ALA A 52 -6.75 -6.12 -11.86
CA ALA A 52 -7.06 -6.12 -10.43
C ALA A 52 -7.17 -4.69 -9.88
N HIS A 53 -6.27 -3.79 -10.30
CA HIS A 53 -6.26 -2.36 -9.96
C HIS A 53 -7.60 -1.70 -10.32
N GLU A 54 -8.00 -1.77 -11.58
CA GLU A 54 -9.24 -1.16 -12.06
C GLU A 54 -10.49 -1.80 -11.44
N LEU A 55 -10.48 -3.09 -11.20
CA LEU A 55 -11.58 -3.75 -10.51
C LEU A 55 -11.72 -3.26 -9.07
N PHE A 56 -10.60 -3.04 -8.36
CA PHE A 56 -10.63 -2.61 -6.96
C PHE A 56 -11.14 -1.19 -6.81
N HIS A 57 -10.93 -0.35 -7.80
CA HIS A 57 -11.51 0.99 -7.87
C HIS A 57 -13.03 1.01 -7.82
N GLN A 58 -13.72 -0.07 -8.21
CA GLN A 58 -15.18 -0.16 -8.11
C GLN A 58 -15.68 0.03 -6.67
N TRP A 59 -14.81 -0.18 -5.67
CA TRP A 59 -15.05 0.16 -4.26
C TRP A 59 -14.28 1.41 -3.83
N PHE A 60 -12.97 1.46 -4.09
CA PHE A 60 -12.08 2.56 -3.69
C PHE A 60 -11.85 3.51 -4.88
N GLY A 61 -12.75 4.43 -5.07
CA GLY A 61 -12.82 5.36 -6.18
C GLY A 61 -14.25 5.61 -6.60
N ASP A 62 -15.01 4.57 -6.93
CA ASP A 62 -16.39 4.68 -7.42
C ASP A 62 -17.43 4.61 -6.29
N TYR A 63 -17.34 3.61 -5.41
CA TYR A 63 -18.29 3.47 -4.30
C TYR A 63 -18.02 4.49 -3.19
N VAL A 64 -16.74 4.77 -2.93
CA VAL A 64 -16.27 5.88 -2.09
C VAL A 64 -15.20 6.62 -2.87
N THR A 65 -15.47 7.86 -3.27
CA THR A 65 -14.58 8.72 -4.06
C THR A 65 -13.74 9.61 -3.15
N CYS A 66 -12.50 9.92 -3.51
CA CYS A 66 -11.71 10.90 -2.76
C CYS A 66 -12.41 12.26 -2.73
N GLU A 67 -12.46 12.91 -1.56
CA GLU A 67 -13.15 14.20 -1.38
C GLU A 67 -12.46 15.36 -2.12
N SER A 68 -11.20 15.19 -2.46
CA SER A 68 -10.39 16.13 -3.23
C SER A 68 -9.18 15.41 -3.79
N TRP A 69 -8.54 15.99 -4.80
CA TRP A 69 -7.29 15.44 -5.35
C TRP A 69 -6.17 15.31 -4.31
N SER A 70 -6.21 16.13 -3.25
CA SER A 70 -5.29 16.00 -2.11
C SER A 70 -5.36 14.63 -1.44
N ASN A 71 -6.52 13.98 -1.50
CA ASN A 71 -6.79 12.67 -0.90
C ASN A 71 -6.80 11.53 -1.94
N LEU A 72 -6.18 11.71 -3.10
CA LEU A 72 -6.15 10.69 -4.17
C LEU A 72 -5.65 9.32 -3.68
N THR A 73 -4.86 9.29 -2.62
CA THR A 73 -4.40 8.06 -1.95
C THR A 73 -5.53 7.11 -1.59
N VAL A 74 -6.73 7.60 -1.23
CA VAL A 74 -7.85 6.72 -0.87
C VAL A 74 -8.49 6.01 -2.07
N ASN A 75 -8.12 6.40 -3.29
CA ASN A 75 -8.41 5.71 -4.53
C ASN A 75 -7.18 4.87 -4.94
N GLU A 76 -6.10 5.53 -5.35
CA GLU A 76 -4.97 4.94 -6.06
C GLU A 76 -4.08 4.03 -5.21
N SER A 77 -3.86 4.38 -3.94
CA SER A 77 -3.05 3.53 -3.07
C SER A 77 -3.72 2.18 -2.81
N PHE A 78 -5.06 2.17 -2.71
CA PHE A 78 -5.84 0.94 -2.54
C PHE A 78 -5.83 0.09 -3.81
N ALA A 79 -6.04 0.72 -4.96
CA ALA A 79 -6.00 0.03 -6.24
C ALA A 79 -4.60 -0.53 -6.53
N ASN A 80 -3.53 0.22 -6.27
CA ASN A 80 -2.17 -0.31 -6.35
C ASN A 80 -1.94 -1.48 -5.39
N TYR A 81 -2.40 -1.37 -4.13
CA TYR A 81 -2.24 -2.45 -3.16
C TYR A 81 -3.04 -3.70 -3.52
N SER A 82 -4.14 -3.56 -4.26
CA SER A 82 -4.92 -4.71 -4.74
C SER A 82 -4.12 -5.64 -5.65
N GLN A 83 -3.12 -5.12 -6.37
CA GLN A 83 -2.22 -5.91 -7.21
C GLN A 83 -1.41 -6.90 -6.34
N VAL A 84 -0.91 -6.43 -5.20
CA VAL A 84 -0.24 -7.28 -4.20
C VAL A 84 -1.21 -8.33 -3.65
N LEU A 85 -2.42 -7.91 -3.24
CA LEU A 85 -3.43 -8.81 -2.70
C LEU A 85 -3.85 -9.88 -3.71
N TRP A 86 -3.97 -9.51 -4.99
CA TRP A 86 -4.28 -10.45 -6.06
C TRP A 86 -3.16 -11.47 -6.29
N LYS A 87 -1.90 -11.01 -6.33
CA LYS A 87 -0.74 -11.90 -6.46
C LYS A 87 -0.63 -12.86 -5.27
N GLU A 88 -0.83 -12.34 -4.05
CA GLU A 88 -0.87 -13.15 -2.82
C GLU A 88 -1.96 -14.23 -2.89
N TYR A 89 -3.17 -13.85 -3.30
CA TYR A 89 -4.31 -14.76 -3.42
C TYR A 89 -4.11 -15.84 -4.49
N LYS A 90 -3.64 -15.44 -5.67
CA LYS A 90 -3.57 -16.33 -6.84
C LYS A 90 -2.32 -17.21 -6.85
N TYR A 91 -1.18 -16.67 -6.47
CA TYR A 91 0.12 -17.32 -6.61
C TYR A 91 0.83 -17.56 -5.28
N GLY A 92 0.24 -17.14 -4.18
CA GLY A 92 0.79 -17.32 -2.84
C GLY A 92 1.60 -16.11 -2.33
N LYS A 93 1.97 -16.21 -1.06
CA LYS A 93 2.60 -15.11 -0.33
C LYS A 93 3.87 -14.56 -1.01
N ASP A 94 4.74 -15.43 -1.50
CA ASP A 94 6.01 -15.02 -2.12
C ASP A 94 5.78 -14.14 -3.37
N ALA A 95 4.73 -14.41 -4.14
CA ALA A 95 4.37 -13.59 -5.30
C ALA A 95 3.84 -12.21 -4.88
N GLY A 96 3.04 -12.16 -3.81
CA GLY A 96 2.60 -10.89 -3.21
C GLY A 96 3.77 -10.09 -2.64
N ASP A 97 4.70 -10.75 -1.93
CA ASP A 97 5.91 -10.12 -1.39
C ASP A 97 6.82 -9.57 -2.51
N GLN A 98 6.94 -10.30 -3.63
CA GLN A 98 7.70 -9.84 -4.80
C GLN A 98 7.07 -8.60 -5.43
N GLU A 99 5.75 -8.55 -5.61
CA GLU A 99 5.03 -7.38 -6.12
C GLU A 99 5.22 -6.19 -5.18
N ASN A 100 5.06 -6.43 -3.87
CA ASN A 100 5.29 -5.44 -2.83
C ASN A 100 6.71 -4.86 -2.86
N PHE A 101 7.72 -5.72 -3.07
CA PHE A 101 9.11 -5.30 -3.20
C PHE A 101 9.35 -4.49 -4.48
N SER A 102 8.80 -4.91 -5.62
CA SER A 102 8.92 -4.21 -6.89
C SER A 102 8.36 -2.80 -6.82
N ASP A 103 7.19 -2.65 -6.22
CA ASP A 103 6.56 -1.35 -5.99
C ASP A 103 7.39 -0.45 -5.08
N MET A 104 7.96 -1.01 -4.01
CA MET A 104 8.88 -0.27 -3.13
C MET A 104 10.08 0.26 -3.93
N GLN A 105 10.70 -0.59 -4.77
CA GLN A 105 11.81 -0.18 -5.62
C GLN A 105 11.39 0.92 -6.61
N GLY A 106 10.19 0.81 -7.22
CA GLY A 106 9.64 1.84 -8.10
C GLY A 106 9.52 3.20 -7.40
N TYR A 107 9.00 3.22 -6.17
CA TYR A 107 8.95 4.44 -5.36
C TYR A 107 10.34 5.00 -5.05
N LEU A 108 11.27 4.18 -4.57
CA LEU A 108 12.62 4.62 -4.19
C LEU A 108 13.39 5.20 -5.38
N GLN A 109 13.18 4.68 -6.58
CA GLN A 109 13.83 5.14 -7.82
C GLN A 109 13.14 6.37 -8.44
N SER A 110 11.91 6.70 -8.05
CA SER A 110 11.11 7.78 -8.66
C SER A 110 11.64 9.20 -8.35
N GLY A 111 12.51 9.35 -7.36
CA GLY A 111 12.94 10.66 -6.87
C GLY A 111 11.88 11.45 -6.09
N SER A 112 10.73 10.85 -5.79
CA SER A 112 9.57 11.52 -5.17
C SER A 112 9.62 11.55 -3.63
N GLY A 113 10.75 11.24 -3.01
CA GLY A 113 10.90 11.10 -1.56
C GLY A 113 10.54 12.34 -0.72
N SER A 114 10.57 13.53 -1.30
CA SER A 114 10.23 14.78 -0.61
C SER A 114 8.74 15.11 -0.57
N LYS A 115 7.90 14.32 -1.24
CA LYS A 115 6.45 14.57 -1.32
C LYS A 115 5.70 13.83 -0.22
N ASP A 116 4.73 14.51 0.40
CA ASP A 116 3.75 13.89 1.29
C ASP A 116 2.74 13.06 0.49
N LEU A 117 2.09 12.09 1.13
CA LEU A 117 1.05 11.31 0.49
C LEU A 117 -0.24 12.12 0.29
N VAL A 118 -0.65 12.86 1.31
CA VAL A 118 -1.74 13.84 1.23
C VAL A 118 -1.14 15.22 1.02
N ARG A 119 -1.44 15.85 -0.12
CA ARG A 119 -0.86 17.15 -0.52
C ARG A 119 -1.97 18.15 -0.82
N PHE A 120 -2.02 19.24 -0.08
CA PHE A 120 -2.99 20.31 -0.28
C PHE A 120 -2.50 21.38 -1.27
N PHE A 121 -1.20 21.41 -1.54
CA PHE A 121 -0.58 22.36 -2.47
C PHE A 121 -0.03 21.59 -3.68
N TYR A 122 -0.82 21.55 -4.75
CA TYR A 122 -0.45 21.01 -6.05
C TYR A 122 -0.81 22.04 -7.13
N ARG A 123 -0.03 22.12 -8.19
CA ARG A 123 -0.27 23.07 -9.28
C ARG A 123 -1.39 22.60 -10.20
N ASP A 124 -1.39 21.32 -10.51
CA ASP A 124 -2.37 20.64 -11.35
C ASP A 124 -2.74 19.30 -10.72
N LYS A 125 -3.97 18.82 -10.96
CA LYS A 125 -4.40 17.51 -10.47
C LYS A 125 -3.48 16.37 -10.92
N GLU A 126 -2.93 16.48 -12.12
CA GLU A 126 -2.00 15.48 -12.68
C GLU A 126 -0.72 15.34 -11.84
N ASP A 127 -0.32 16.37 -11.10
CA ASP A 127 0.81 16.30 -10.16
C ASP A 127 0.59 15.30 -9.01
N MET A 128 -0.67 14.85 -8.81
CA MET A 128 -1.06 13.89 -7.77
C MET A 128 -0.93 12.43 -8.24
N PHE A 129 -0.92 12.18 -9.56
CA PHE A 129 -0.79 10.84 -10.14
C PHE A 129 0.69 10.47 -10.29
N ASP A 130 1.30 10.04 -9.20
CA ASP A 130 2.73 9.75 -9.13
C ASP A 130 3.06 8.55 -8.23
N ALA A 131 4.32 8.15 -8.20
CA ALA A 131 4.79 7.02 -7.40
C ALA A 131 4.51 7.17 -5.88
N VAL A 132 4.19 8.36 -5.40
CA VAL A 132 3.79 8.55 -4.00
C VAL A 132 2.35 8.10 -3.79
N SER A 133 1.41 8.55 -4.63
CA SER A 133 0.00 8.16 -4.54
C SER A 133 -0.23 6.67 -4.83
N TYR A 134 0.55 6.10 -5.73
CA TYR A 134 0.46 4.68 -6.11
C TYR A 134 1.35 3.80 -5.23
N ASN A 135 2.65 3.76 -5.53
CA ASN A 135 3.59 2.82 -4.95
C ASN A 135 3.79 3.02 -3.45
N LYS A 136 4.14 4.25 -3.01
CA LYS A 136 4.33 4.54 -1.58
C LYS A 136 3.05 4.31 -0.79
N GLY A 137 1.92 4.79 -1.29
CA GLY A 137 0.63 4.63 -0.64
C GLY A 137 0.25 3.15 -0.45
N GLY A 138 0.45 2.32 -1.47
CA GLY A 138 0.28 0.87 -1.35
C GLY A 138 1.19 0.24 -0.29
N ARG A 139 2.44 0.69 -0.17
CA ARG A 139 3.38 0.22 0.88
C ARG A 139 2.95 0.65 2.27
N ILE A 140 2.39 1.85 2.41
CA ILE A 140 1.83 2.33 3.67
C ILE A 140 0.65 1.46 4.10
N LEU A 141 -0.23 1.07 3.18
CA LEU A 141 -1.33 0.14 3.46
C LEU A 141 -0.80 -1.24 3.88
N HIS A 142 0.25 -1.75 3.23
CA HIS A 142 0.89 -3.00 3.62
C HIS A 142 1.50 -2.93 5.03
N MET A 143 2.20 -1.84 5.37
CA MET A 143 2.70 -1.62 6.73
C MET A 143 1.56 -1.55 7.75
N LEU A 144 0.47 -0.86 7.42
CA LEU A 144 -0.69 -0.76 8.30
C LEU A 144 -1.33 -2.14 8.54
N ARG A 145 -1.49 -2.96 7.47
CA ARG A 145 -1.98 -4.35 7.57
C ARG A 145 -1.12 -5.17 8.52
N ASN A 146 0.21 -5.11 8.37
CA ASN A 146 1.13 -5.81 9.25
C ASN A 146 1.08 -5.31 10.70
N TYR A 147 0.81 -4.04 10.92
CA TYR A 147 0.74 -3.44 12.26
C TYR A 147 -0.55 -3.77 13.01
N VAL A 148 -1.70 -3.79 12.31
CA VAL A 148 -2.99 -4.05 12.95
C VAL A 148 -3.45 -5.51 12.84
N GLY A 149 -2.87 -6.27 11.92
CA GLY A 149 -3.25 -7.65 11.56
C GLY A 149 -4.36 -7.70 10.50
N ASP A 150 -4.46 -8.84 9.82
CA ASP A 150 -5.36 -9.04 8.68
C ASP A 150 -6.82 -8.81 9.02
N ASP A 151 -7.31 -9.43 10.09
CA ASP A 151 -8.73 -9.34 10.48
C ASP A 151 -9.13 -7.89 10.74
N ALA A 152 -8.33 -7.16 11.52
CA ALA A 152 -8.61 -5.77 11.84
C ALA A 152 -8.45 -4.87 10.60
N PHE A 153 -7.46 -5.14 9.73
CA PHE A 153 -7.27 -4.40 8.50
C PHE A 153 -8.50 -4.50 7.58
N PHE A 154 -8.94 -5.70 7.25
CA PHE A 154 -10.08 -5.88 6.36
C PHE A 154 -11.42 -5.47 6.99
N ALA A 155 -11.58 -5.62 8.31
CA ALA A 155 -12.74 -5.08 9.02
C ALA A 155 -12.78 -3.54 8.97
N SER A 156 -11.63 -2.87 9.09
CA SER A 156 -11.53 -1.42 8.98
C SER A 156 -11.85 -0.91 7.57
N LEU A 157 -11.42 -1.64 6.52
CA LEU A 157 -11.79 -1.32 5.15
C LEU A 157 -13.30 -1.48 4.92
N ASN A 158 -13.90 -2.55 5.45
CA ASN A 158 -15.36 -2.73 5.41
C ASN A 158 -16.06 -1.54 6.08
N LYS A 159 -15.64 -1.19 7.29
CA LYS A 159 -16.19 -0.05 8.03
C LYS A 159 -16.07 1.26 7.24
N TYR A 160 -14.90 1.55 6.68
CA TYR A 160 -14.67 2.74 5.87
C TYR A 160 -15.62 2.81 4.67
N LEU A 161 -15.75 1.72 3.91
CA LEU A 161 -16.61 1.65 2.73
C LEU A 161 -18.09 1.79 3.11
N GLN A 162 -18.55 1.07 4.12
CA GLN A 162 -19.97 1.11 4.53
C GLN A 162 -20.37 2.48 5.10
N THR A 163 -19.46 3.13 5.82
CA THR A 163 -19.74 4.45 6.41
C THR A 163 -19.81 5.57 5.35
N ASN A 164 -19.01 5.45 4.29
CA ASN A 164 -18.83 6.52 3.30
C ASN A 164 -19.44 6.19 1.92
N LYS A 165 -20.17 5.09 1.79
CA LYS A 165 -20.74 4.59 0.52
C LYS A 165 -21.55 5.67 -0.22
N PHE A 166 -21.36 5.73 -1.54
CA PHE A 166 -21.98 6.72 -2.43
C PHE A 166 -21.66 8.19 -2.05
N GLY A 167 -20.58 8.36 -1.32
CA GLY A 167 -20.10 9.66 -0.87
C GLY A 167 -18.60 9.79 -1.04
N THR A 168 -18.00 10.65 -0.20
CA THR A 168 -16.58 10.94 -0.30
C THR A 168 -15.78 10.39 0.87
N GLY A 169 -14.53 10.02 0.58
CA GLY A 169 -13.54 9.56 1.53
C GLY A 169 -12.33 10.47 1.63
N SER A 170 -11.64 10.39 2.75
CA SER A 170 -10.36 11.08 2.97
C SER A 170 -9.45 10.25 3.85
N ALA A 171 -8.17 10.64 3.91
CA ALA A 171 -7.21 10.03 4.82
C ALA A 171 -7.68 10.07 6.28
N HIS A 172 -8.35 11.14 6.70
CA HIS A 172 -8.91 11.25 8.06
C HIS A 172 -10.07 10.29 8.29
N LYS A 173 -11.03 10.18 7.35
CA LYS A 173 -12.13 9.23 7.46
C LYS A 173 -11.63 7.78 7.50
N LEU A 174 -10.58 7.48 6.73
CA LEU A 174 -9.92 6.18 6.77
C LEU A 174 -9.32 5.92 8.15
N ARG A 175 -8.56 6.87 8.73
CA ARG A 175 -8.00 6.75 10.07
C ARG A 175 -9.08 6.45 11.12
N LEU A 176 -10.17 7.21 11.11
CA LEU A 176 -11.27 7.03 12.08
C LEU A 176 -11.90 5.64 11.98
N ALA A 177 -12.04 5.08 10.78
CA ALA A 177 -12.53 3.71 10.60
C ALA A 177 -11.58 2.68 11.22
N PHE A 178 -10.26 2.86 11.04
CA PHE A 178 -9.24 2.00 11.66
C PHE A 178 -9.20 2.15 13.18
N GLU A 179 -9.28 3.36 13.70
CA GLU A 179 -9.30 3.61 15.15
C GLU A 179 -10.54 3.02 15.82
N GLU A 180 -11.71 3.13 15.17
CA GLU A 180 -12.96 2.56 15.68
C GLU A 180 -12.90 1.03 15.76
N VAL A 181 -12.34 0.37 14.76
CA VAL A 181 -12.26 -1.10 14.71
C VAL A 181 -11.17 -1.64 15.64
N THR A 182 -10.01 -0.96 15.69
CA THR A 182 -8.84 -1.47 16.43
C THR A 182 -8.77 -1.02 17.88
N GLY A 183 -9.45 0.07 18.23
CA GLY A 183 -9.31 0.75 19.53
C GLY A 183 -7.94 1.41 19.73
N LYS A 184 -7.11 1.52 18.70
CA LYS A 184 -5.75 2.09 18.78
C LYS A 184 -5.76 3.57 18.36
N ASP A 185 -4.97 4.40 19.01
CA ASP A 185 -4.62 5.71 18.50
C ASP A 185 -3.63 5.57 17.33
N LEU A 186 -4.05 5.93 16.14
CA LEU A 186 -3.27 5.85 14.91
C LEU A 186 -2.80 7.22 14.41
N ASN A 187 -3.00 8.30 15.18
CA ASN A 187 -2.55 9.64 14.80
C ASN A 187 -1.06 9.68 14.44
N TRP A 188 -0.21 9.00 15.23
CA TRP A 188 1.23 8.92 14.95
C TRP A 188 1.53 8.33 13.56
N PHE A 189 0.79 7.27 13.17
CA PHE A 189 0.98 6.59 11.88
C PHE A 189 0.58 7.51 10.73
N TRP A 190 -0.59 8.17 10.84
CA TRP A 190 -1.06 9.11 9.82
C TRP A 190 -0.15 10.33 9.71
N ASN A 191 0.27 10.93 10.82
CA ASN A 191 1.19 12.07 10.81
C ASN A 191 2.53 11.72 10.17
N GLN A 192 3.02 10.50 10.37
CA GLN A 192 4.29 10.06 9.83
C GLN A 192 4.21 9.72 8.34
N TRP A 193 3.14 9.04 7.89
CA TRP A 193 3.09 8.40 6.60
C TRP A 193 2.14 9.07 5.60
N TYR A 194 1.00 9.61 6.05
CA TYR A 194 0.04 10.31 5.17
C TYR A 194 0.37 11.80 5.04
N PHE A 195 0.77 12.45 6.14
CA PHE A 195 1.04 13.88 6.21
C PHE A 195 2.53 14.21 6.34
N GLY A 196 3.40 13.24 6.11
CA GLY A 196 4.84 13.40 6.17
C GLY A 196 5.56 12.69 5.03
N SER A 197 6.56 13.37 4.50
CA SER A 197 7.43 12.87 3.41
C SER A 197 8.57 12.00 3.91
N GLY A 198 9.30 11.42 2.97
CA GLY A 198 10.50 10.63 3.22
C GLY A 198 10.22 9.17 3.53
N ASN A 199 11.30 8.46 3.74
CA ASN A 199 11.34 7.06 4.15
C ASN A 199 12.56 6.82 5.05
N PRO A 200 12.52 5.84 5.97
CA PRO A 200 13.69 5.48 6.75
C PRO A 200 14.76 4.84 5.88
N GLN A 201 16.02 5.08 6.23
CA GLN A 201 17.17 4.31 5.78
C GLN A 201 17.78 3.66 7.01
N LEU A 202 17.89 2.35 7.00
CA LEU A 202 18.34 1.59 8.16
C LEU A 202 19.71 0.97 7.91
N ASP A 203 20.61 1.15 8.87
CA ASP A 203 21.83 0.36 9.02
C ASP A 203 21.60 -0.64 10.15
N ILE A 204 21.68 -1.94 9.82
CA ILE A 204 21.37 -3.02 10.76
C ILE A 204 22.60 -3.92 10.87
N THR A 205 23.10 -4.06 12.09
CA THR A 205 24.20 -4.96 12.40
C THR A 205 23.82 -5.88 13.55
N TYR A 206 24.47 -7.03 13.64
CA TYR A 206 24.29 -7.93 14.78
C TYR A 206 25.60 -8.55 15.22
N ASN A 207 25.65 -8.94 16.46
CA ASN A 207 26.77 -9.68 17.05
C ASN A 207 26.25 -10.83 17.93
N TYR A 208 26.93 -11.98 17.86
CA TYR A 208 26.66 -13.12 18.72
C TYR A 208 27.83 -13.37 19.65
N SER A 209 27.59 -13.45 20.95
CA SER A 209 28.56 -13.79 21.97
C SER A 209 28.47 -15.28 22.33
N GLU A 210 29.50 -16.04 22.03
CA GLU A 210 29.57 -17.46 22.38
C GLU A 210 29.57 -17.69 23.89
N ASP A 211 30.18 -16.80 24.67
CA ASP A 211 30.28 -16.93 26.12
C ASP A 211 28.92 -16.71 26.82
N SER A 212 28.21 -15.65 26.44
CA SER A 212 26.93 -15.31 27.05
C SER A 212 25.74 -15.94 26.33
N LYS A 213 25.94 -16.50 25.12
CA LYS A 213 24.88 -17.02 24.22
C LYS A 213 23.83 -15.95 23.88
N ILE A 214 24.25 -14.69 23.79
CA ILE A 214 23.39 -13.53 23.48
C ILE A 214 23.65 -13.08 22.05
N VAL A 215 22.54 -12.83 21.29
CA VAL A 215 22.55 -12.07 20.05
C VAL A 215 22.19 -10.64 20.37
N SER A 216 23.04 -9.69 20.00
CA SER A 216 22.77 -8.25 20.08
C SER A 216 22.50 -7.73 18.67
N VAL A 217 21.39 -7.04 18.46
CA VAL A 217 21.01 -6.41 17.18
C VAL A 217 21.05 -4.91 17.39
N TYR A 218 21.75 -4.20 16.52
CA TYR A 218 21.88 -2.75 16.52
C TYR A 218 21.25 -2.18 15.27
N ILE A 219 20.35 -1.23 15.44
CA ILE A 219 19.60 -0.62 14.33
C ILE A 219 19.79 0.89 14.41
N LYS A 220 20.17 1.50 13.29
CA LYS A 220 20.36 2.95 13.19
C LYS A 220 19.64 3.49 11.96
N GLN A 221 18.92 4.59 12.15
CA GLN A 221 18.35 5.37 11.05
C GLN A 221 19.41 6.31 10.49
N THR A 222 19.70 6.19 9.19
CA THR A 222 20.82 6.89 8.52
C THR A 222 20.37 7.94 7.50
N GLN A 223 19.05 8.10 7.27
CA GLN A 223 18.54 9.14 6.39
C GLN A 223 18.99 10.53 6.86
N SER A 224 19.14 11.44 5.89
CA SER A 224 19.50 12.83 6.15
C SER A 224 18.43 13.58 6.96
N GLY A 225 18.87 14.63 7.67
CA GLY A 225 18.01 15.49 8.47
C GLY A 225 17.68 14.91 9.86
N ASP A 226 16.81 15.61 10.58
CA ASP A 226 16.50 15.31 11.98
C ASP A 226 15.26 14.41 12.16
N LYS A 227 14.56 14.09 11.07
CA LYS A 227 13.37 13.24 11.13
C LYS A 227 13.73 11.84 11.63
N VAL A 228 13.04 11.41 12.67
CA VAL A 228 13.12 10.04 13.20
C VAL A 228 11.79 9.35 12.90
N PHE A 229 11.86 8.19 12.25
CA PHE A 229 10.68 7.37 12.00
C PHE A 229 10.42 6.46 13.18
N LYS A 230 9.18 6.41 13.63
CA LYS A 230 8.68 5.44 14.60
C LYS A 230 8.32 4.16 13.83
N LEU A 231 9.03 3.07 14.11
CA LEU A 231 8.94 1.83 13.34
C LEU A 231 8.61 0.65 14.25
N PRO A 232 7.39 0.09 14.18
CA PRO A 232 7.12 -1.26 14.67
C PRO A 232 7.62 -2.26 13.64
N PHE A 233 8.39 -3.26 14.06
CA PHE A 233 8.83 -4.36 13.21
C PHE A 233 9.13 -5.60 14.05
N ALA A 234 9.45 -6.72 13.41
CA ALA A 234 9.77 -7.95 14.11
C ALA A 234 11.15 -8.45 13.70
N ILE A 235 11.83 -9.09 14.66
CA ILE A 235 13.09 -9.80 14.45
C ILE A 235 12.82 -11.29 14.60
N ASP A 236 13.09 -12.06 13.56
CA ASP A 236 13.03 -13.52 13.59
C ASP A 236 14.41 -14.09 13.92
N VAL A 237 14.54 -14.78 15.03
CA VAL A 237 15.77 -15.45 15.47
C VAL A 237 15.63 -16.95 15.24
N TYR A 238 16.59 -17.53 14.51
CA TYR A 238 16.60 -18.94 14.17
C TYR A 238 17.60 -19.72 15.03
N TYR A 239 17.15 -20.82 15.62
CA TYR A 239 17.96 -21.80 16.39
C TYR A 239 17.82 -23.16 15.69
N GLY A 240 18.67 -23.45 14.74
CA GLY A 240 18.49 -24.60 13.84
C GLY A 240 17.18 -24.44 13.04
N GLU A 241 16.27 -25.38 13.19
CA GLU A 241 14.97 -25.36 12.52
C GLU A 241 13.88 -24.55 13.28
N LYS A 242 14.15 -24.14 14.53
CA LYS A 242 13.21 -23.37 15.33
C LYS A 242 13.37 -21.88 15.07
N LYS A 243 12.23 -21.20 14.97
CA LYS A 243 12.15 -19.73 14.82
C LYS A 243 11.40 -19.12 15.99
N THR A 244 11.95 -18.05 16.57
CA THR A 244 11.26 -17.21 17.54
C THR A 244 11.18 -15.79 17.02
N ARG A 245 9.96 -15.22 17.01
CA ARG A 245 9.72 -13.84 16.59
C ARG A 245 9.65 -12.92 17.81
N TYR A 246 10.32 -11.78 17.70
CA TYR A 246 10.32 -10.71 18.68
C TYR A 246 9.78 -9.44 18.05
N ASP A 247 8.64 -8.95 18.53
CA ASP A 247 8.08 -7.65 18.11
C ASP A 247 8.83 -6.54 18.85
N VAL A 248 9.31 -5.58 18.10
CA VAL A 248 10.14 -4.47 18.62
C VAL A 248 9.64 -3.13 18.06
N TRP A 249 9.98 -2.06 18.77
CA TRP A 249 9.73 -0.70 18.37
C TRP A 249 11.03 0.09 18.32
N MET A 250 11.29 0.72 17.18
CA MET A 250 12.32 1.74 17.07
C MET A 250 11.67 3.11 17.18
N THR A 251 12.06 3.89 18.17
CA THR A 251 11.54 5.25 18.40
C THR A 251 12.62 6.31 18.44
N ASN A 252 13.86 5.88 18.38
CA ASN A 252 15.06 6.72 18.40
C ASN A 252 15.80 6.63 17.06
N LYS A 253 16.82 7.46 16.89
CA LYS A 253 17.69 7.44 15.73
C LYS A 253 18.64 6.22 15.72
N ALA A 254 18.89 5.64 16.90
CA ALA A 254 19.61 4.39 17.10
C ALA A 254 19.04 3.64 18.30
N ASP A 255 18.87 2.35 18.16
CA ASP A 255 18.43 1.39 19.18
C ASP A 255 19.29 0.13 19.14
#